data_d8dd57277c416dced46cdf87344bedda
#
_entry.id   d8dd57277c416dced46cdf87344bedda
#
_cell.length_a   1.000
_cell.length_b   1.000
_cell.length_c   1.000
_cell.angle_alpha   90.00
_cell.angle_beta   90.00
_cell.angle_gamma   90.00
#
_symmetry.space_group_name_H-M   'P 1'
#
loop_
_entity.id
_entity.type
_entity.pdbx_description
1 polymer ?
#
loop_
_entity_poly.entity_id
_entity_poly.type
_entity_poly.pdbx_seq_one_letter_code
_entity_poly.pdbx_strand_id
1 'polypeptide(L)'
;MSRKIICSRCGKIVDVNHDCPNKYKDTRKREQLSDVRWVHTKKLVKTRDLVCYLCWCNGIITNGRDCHHIIPREVNNSDNSIYNADNCIYLCENCHHDVHKTPNNWKNYVDIFKKHIEAVKKGGF
;
A
#
# COMPACT_ATOMS: atom_id res chain seq x y z
N MET A 1 -18.70 37.57 9.97
CA MET A 1 -18.72 36.80 8.70
C MET A 1 -17.85 35.58 8.84
N SER A 2 -18.35 34.43 8.45
CA SER A 2 -17.52 33.23 8.45
C SER A 2 -16.53 33.26 7.27
N ARG A 3 -15.33 32.84 7.54
CA ARG A 3 -14.28 32.77 6.52
C ARG A 3 -14.53 31.56 5.59
N LYS A 4 -14.41 31.76 4.30
CA LYS A 4 -14.53 30.67 3.30
C LYS A 4 -13.13 30.09 3.00
N ILE A 5 -13.08 28.79 2.92
CA ILE A 5 -11.86 28.04 2.56
C ILE A 5 -12.23 26.91 1.58
N ILE A 6 -11.23 26.38 0.91
CA ILE A 6 -11.40 25.18 0.10
C ILE A 6 -11.14 23.99 1.01
N CYS A 7 -12.15 23.13 1.18
CA CYS A 7 -11.99 21.90 1.98
C CYS A 7 -11.05 20.93 1.25
N SER A 8 -9.95 20.59 1.89
CA SER A 8 -8.96 19.65 1.33
C SER A 8 -9.50 18.22 1.15
N ARG A 9 -10.62 17.90 1.80
CA ARG A 9 -11.23 16.57 1.76
C ARG A 9 -12.28 16.41 0.68
N CYS A 10 -13.16 17.39 0.52
CA CYS A 10 -14.23 17.34 -0.48
C CYS A 10 -14.03 18.27 -1.68
N GLY A 11 -13.03 19.17 -1.62
CA GLY A 11 -12.69 20.08 -2.70
C GLY A 11 -13.68 21.24 -2.91
N LYS A 12 -14.64 21.41 -2.03
CA LYS A 12 -15.66 22.47 -2.13
C LYS A 12 -15.25 23.70 -1.35
N ILE A 13 -15.76 24.86 -1.76
CA ILE A 13 -15.64 26.11 -1.01
C ILE A 13 -16.65 26.06 0.11
N VAL A 14 -16.18 26.09 1.35
CA VAL A 14 -17.00 25.91 2.55
C VAL A 14 -16.54 26.86 3.65
N ASP A 15 -17.34 26.97 4.72
CA ASP A 15 -16.95 27.72 5.90
C ASP A 15 -15.78 27.02 6.62
N VAL A 16 -14.95 27.80 7.32
CA VAL A 16 -13.80 27.27 8.05
C VAL A 16 -14.20 26.19 9.08
N ASN A 17 -15.41 26.28 9.63
CA ASN A 17 -15.96 25.31 10.59
C ASN A 17 -16.79 24.21 9.91
N HIS A 18 -16.65 24.04 8.59
CA HIS A 18 -17.37 23.01 7.83
C HIS A 18 -17.16 21.62 8.41
N ASP A 19 -18.25 20.91 8.66
CA ASP A 19 -18.23 19.52 9.04
C ASP A 19 -18.29 18.65 7.78
N CYS A 20 -17.12 18.19 7.33
CA CYS A 20 -17.01 17.47 6.07
C CYS A 20 -17.54 16.03 6.19
N PRO A 21 -18.50 15.61 5.33
CA PRO A 21 -18.99 14.23 5.36
C PRO A 21 -17.91 13.20 5.06
N ASN A 22 -16.81 13.60 4.44
CA ASN A 22 -15.68 12.73 4.16
C ASN A 22 -14.67 12.62 5.31
N LYS A 23 -14.93 13.32 6.41
CA LYS A 23 -14.04 13.42 7.58
C LYS A 23 -13.63 12.05 8.15
N TYR A 24 -14.54 11.10 8.19
CA TYR A 24 -14.32 9.80 8.83
C TYR A 24 -13.83 8.71 7.88
N LYS A 25 -13.94 8.89 6.57
CA LYS A 25 -13.56 7.86 5.59
C LYS A 25 -12.05 7.63 5.52
N ASP A 26 -11.25 8.67 5.72
CA ASP A 26 -9.81 8.62 5.50
C ASP A 26 -8.98 8.59 6.80
N THR A 27 -9.59 8.89 7.96
CA THR A 27 -8.86 9.03 9.22
C THR A 27 -8.09 7.76 9.59
N ARG A 28 -8.76 6.61 9.58
CA ARG A 28 -8.16 5.33 9.93
C ARG A 28 -7.04 4.94 8.96
N LYS A 29 -7.26 5.12 7.66
CA LYS A 29 -6.27 4.84 6.63
C LYS A 29 -5.04 5.74 6.78
N ARG A 30 -5.25 7.02 7.07
CA ARG A 30 -4.18 7.98 7.31
C ARG A 30 -3.35 7.62 8.53
N GLU A 31 -4.00 7.26 9.64
CA GLU A 31 -3.32 6.86 10.87
C GLU A 31 -2.43 5.65 10.63
N GLN A 32 -2.92 4.64 9.92
CA GLN A 32 -2.14 3.45 9.57
C GLN A 32 -0.95 3.79 8.68
N LEU A 33 -1.13 4.64 7.66
CA LEU A 33 -0.07 4.99 6.72
C LEU A 33 0.98 5.93 7.30
N SER A 34 0.65 6.70 8.34
CA SER A 34 1.60 7.56 9.06
C SER A 34 2.23 6.89 10.27
N ASP A 35 1.83 5.69 10.61
CA ASP A 35 2.38 4.95 11.74
C ASP A 35 3.85 4.62 11.52
N VAL A 36 4.65 4.77 12.56
CA VAL A 36 6.10 4.47 12.54
C VAL A 36 6.34 3.01 12.14
N ARG A 37 5.48 2.10 12.57
CA ARG A 37 5.55 0.69 12.20
C ARG A 37 5.44 0.48 10.69
N TRP A 38 4.54 1.24 10.03
CA TRP A 38 4.38 1.18 8.58
C TRP A 38 5.62 1.73 7.86
N VAL A 39 6.18 2.84 8.33
CA VAL A 39 7.42 3.40 7.79
C VAL A 39 8.56 2.39 7.88
N HIS A 40 8.69 1.73 9.02
CA HIS A 40 9.70 0.68 9.23
C HIS A 40 9.48 -0.51 8.30
N THR A 41 8.23 -0.97 8.18
CA THR A 41 7.86 -2.08 7.28
C THR A 41 8.21 -1.77 5.83
N LYS A 42 7.90 -0.57 5.36
CA LYS A 42 8.26 -0.14 4.00
C LYS A 42 9.77 -0.18 3.75
N LYS A 43 10.56 0.24 4.72
CA LYS A 43 12.03 0.20 4.61
C LYS A 43 12.55 -1.23 4.51
N LEU A 44 12.01 -2.14 5.30
CA LEU A 44 12.37 -3.56 5.25
C LEU A 44 12.05 -4.17 3.90
N VAL A 45 10.86 -3.90 3.37
CA VAL A 45 10.43 -4.42 2.06
C VAL A 45 11.31 -3.86 0.94
N LYS A 46 11.59 -2.57 0.95
CA LYS A 46 12.45 -1.92 -0.04
C LYS A 46 13.87 -2.49 -0.02
N THR A 47 14.42 -2.71 1.16
CA THR A 47 15.78 -3.27 1.31
C THR A 47 15.83 -4.72 0.87
N ARG A 48 14.79 -5.49 1.14
CA ARG A 48 14.68 -6.90 0.74
C ARG A 48 14.56 -7.07 -0.76
N ASP A 49 13.64 -6.34 -1.38
CA ASP A 49 13.26 -6.56 -2.79
C ASP A 49 14.08 -5.72 -3.77
N LEU A 50 14.50 -4.52 -3.41
CA LEU A 50 15.33 -3.56 -4.17
C LEU A 50 14.65 -3.03 -5.44
N VAL A 51 13.94 -3.87 -6.20
CA VAL A 51 13.30 -3.54 -7.47
C VAL A 51 11.87 -4.08 -7.48
N CYS A 52 11.07 -3.67 -8.48
CA CYS A 52 9.74 -4.21 -8.68
C CYS A 52 9.81 -5.73 -8.92
N TYR A 53 9.14 -6.49 -8.08
CA TYR A 53 9.17 -7.96 -8.17
C TYR A 53 8.54 -8.49 -9.45
N LEU A 54 7.39 -7.95 -9.89
CA LEU A 54 6.73 -8.42 -11.11
C LEU A 54 7.55 -8.12 -12.36
N CYS A 55 8.18 -6.94 -12.44
CA CYS A 55 9.11 -6.64 -13.53
C CYS A 55 10.30 -7.59 -13.52
N TRP A 56 10.84 -7.87 -12.35
CA TRP A 56 11.93 -8.83 -12.18
C TRP A 56 11.54 -10.22 -12.71
N CYS A 57 10.31 -10.68 -12.44
CA CYS A 57 9.81 -11.96 -12.94
C CYS A 57 9.77 -12.01 -14.49
N ASN A 58 9.63 -10.85 -15.13
CA ASN A 58 9.62 -10.71 -16.59
C ASN A 58 11.00 -10.40 -17.17
N GLY A 59 12.05 -10.45 -16.35
CA GLY A 59 13.40 -10.14 -16.80
C GLY A 59 13.70 -8.65 -16.95
N ILE A 60 12.89 -7.79 -16.37
CA ILE A 60 13.02 -6.34 -16.46
C ILE A 60 13.41 -5.79 -15.08
N ILE A 61 14.45 -4.94 -15.04
CA ILE A 61 14.85 -4.25 -13.81
C ILE A 61 14.16 -2.88 -13.79
N THR A 62 13.19 -2.71 -12.89
CA THR A 62 12.46 -1.45 -12.72
C THR A 62 12.48 -1.09 -11.24
N ASN A 63 12.74 0.17 -10.93
CA ASN A 63 12.66 0.65 -9.55
C ASN A 63 11.25 0.44 -9.01
N GLY A 64 11.15 -0.12 -7.81
CA GLY A 64 9.88 -0.19 -7.11
C GLY A 64 9.47 1.21 -6.61
N ARG A 65 8.21 1.37 -6.34
CA ARG A 65 7.66 2.60 -5.79
C ARG A 65 6.75 2.32 -4.60
N ASP A 66 5.87 1.35 -4.73
CA ASP A 66 4.81 1.08 -3.76
C ASP A 66 5.04 -0.23 -3.02
N CYS A 67 4.80 -0.20 -1.72
CA CYS A 67 4.79 -1.38 -0.86
C CYS A 67 3.35 -1.92 -0.86
N HIS A 68 3.12 -2.98 -1.61
CA HIS A 68 1.80 -3.59 -1.80
C HIS A 68 1.55 -4.65 -0.71
N HIS A 69 0.38 -4.59 -0.08
CA HIS A 69 -0.06 -5.66 0.82
C HIS A 69 -0.53 -6.85 0.01
N ILE A 70 0.07 -8.02 0.23
CA ILE A 70 -0.31 -9.26 -0.47
C ILE A 70 -1.76 -9.60 -0.14
N ILE A 71 -2.13 -9.59 1.14
CA ILE A 71 -3.51 -9.61 1.59
C ILE A 71 -3.90 -8.17 1.91
N PRO A 72 -4.86 -7.57 1.18
CA PRO A 72 -5.22 -6.16 1.35
C PRO A 72 -5.74 -5.85 2.75
N ARG A 73 -5.57 -4.59 3.17
CA ARG A 73 -6.07 -4.10 4.46
C ARG A 73 -7.59 -4.22 4.58
N GLU A 74 -8.31 -4.11 3.47
CA GLU A 74 -9.77 -4.28 3.44
C GLU A 74 -10.20 -5.69 3.81
N VAL A 75 -9.34 -6.68 3.60
CA VAL A 75 -9.58 -8.09 3.92
C VAL A 75 -9.08 -8.44 5.31
N ASN A 76 -7.88 -7.98 5.66
CA ASN A 76 -7.28 -8.22 6.97
C ASN A 76 -6.63 -6.94 7.49
N ASN A 77 -7.26 -6.31 8.45
CA ASN A 77 -6.86 -5.03 9.03
C ASN A 77 -6.10 -5.19 10.35
N SER A 78 -5.63 -6.38 10.68
CA SER A 78 -4.85 -6.60 11.90
C SER A 78 -3.45 -6.00 11.79
N ASP A 79 -2.87 -5.60 12.93
CA ASP A 79 -1.51 -5.10 12.98
C ASP A 79 -0.50 -6.13 12.45
N ASN A 80 -0.74 -7.41 12.73
CA ASN A 80 0.11 -8.50 12.25
C ASN A 80 0.10 -8.66 10.73
N SER A 81 -0.94 -8.19 10.06
CA SER A 81 -1.04 -8.21 8.60
C SER A 81 -0.49 -6.92 7.98
N ILE A 82 -0.90 -5.76 8.51
CA ILE A 82 -0.56 -4.45 7.93
C ILE A 82 0.93 -4.14 8.06
N TYR A 83 1.52 -4.40 9.23
CA TYR A 83 2.90 -4.03 9.54
C TYR A 83 3.88 -5.19 9.41
N ASN A 84 3.49 -6.23 8.69
CA ASN A 84 4.32 -7.42 8.50
C ASN A 84 4.96 -7.39 7.10
N ALA A 85 6.27 -7.29 7.03
CA ALA A 85 7.01 -7.29 5.77
C ALA A 85 6.78 -8.58 4.96
N ASP A 86 6.45 -9.69 5.61
CA ASP A 86 6.13 -10.95 4.94
C ASP A 86 4.77 -10.92 4.22
N ASN A 87 3.93 -9.93 4.51
CA ASN A 87 2.67 -9.68 3.81
C ASN A 87 2.78 -8.54 2.81
N CYS A 88 3.98 -8.07 2.51
CA CYS A 88 4.21 -6.94 1.63
C CYS A 88 5.20 -7.28 0.54
N ILE A 89 5.04 -6.65 -0.62
CA ILE A 89 5.93 -6.80 -1.76
C ILE A 89 6.14 -5.46 -2.45
N TYR A 90 7.33 -5.26 -3.03
CA TYR A 90 7.70 -4.00 -3.66
C TYR A 90 7.33 -4.03 -5.14
N LEU A 91 6.53 -3.07 -5.59
CA LEU A 91 6.06 -2.98 -6.97
C LEU A 91 6.26 -1.57 -7.52
N CYS A 92 6.49 -1.47 -8.83
CA CYS A 92 6.43 -0.18 -9.52
C CYS A 92 4.96 0.26 -9.67
N GLU A 93 4.77 1.53 -10.00
CA GLU A 93 3.43 2.11 -10.16
C GLU A 93 2.56 1.31 -11.12
N ASN A 94 3.09 0.94 -12.28
CA ASN A 94 2.35 0.22 -13.32
C ASN A 94 1.92 -1.16 -12.86
N CYS A 95 2.83 -1.93 -12.24
CA CYS A 95 2.51 -3.27 -11.75
C CYS A 95 1.51 -3.21 -10.58
N HIS A 96 1.66 -2.24 -9.69
CA HIS A 96 0.72 -2.04 -8.59
C HIS A 96 -0.68 -1.69 -9.11
N HIS A 97 -0.75 -0.85 -10.12
CA HIS A 97 -2.00 -0.52 -10.81
C HIS A 97 -2.63 -1.78 -11.43
N ASP A 98 -1.85 -2.60 -12.11
CA ASP A 98 -2.33 -3.83 -12.74
C ASP A 98 -2.90 -4.82 -11.72
N VAL A 99 -2.26 -4.96 -10.57
CA VAL A 99 -2.74 -5.82 -9.49
C VAL A 99 -4.12 -5.38 -8.99
N HIS A 100 -4.37 -4.07 -8.97
CA HIS A 100 -5.64 -3.50 -8.50
C HIS A 100 -6.59 -3.09 -9.63
N LYS A 101 -6.33 -3.51 -10.86
CA LYS A 101 -7.09 -3.10 -12.05
C LYS A 101 -8.58 -3.42 -11.97
N THR A 102 -8.92 -4.56 -11.39
CA THR A 102 -10.32 -4.95 -11.15
C THR A 102 -10.48 -5.37 -9.70
N PRO A 103 -11.71 -5.32 -9.14
CA PRO A 103 -11.96 -5.86 -7.81
C PRO A 103 -11.51 -7.33 -7.75
N ASN A 104 -10.84 -7.70 -6.70
CA ASN A 104 -10.34 -9.07 -6.48
C ASN A 104 -9.20 -9.52 -7.41
N ASN A 105 -8.69 -8.68 -8.31
CA ASN A 105 -7.56 -9.06 -9.17
C ASN A 105 -6.30 -9.42 -8.36
N TRP A 106 -6.12 -8.82 -7.19
CA TRP A 106 -5.01 -9.11 -6.28
C TRP A 106 -4.91 -10.60 -5.90
N LYS A 107 -6.03 -11.31 -5.91
CA LYS A 107 -6.08 -12.75 -5.58
C LYS A 107 -5.26 -13.59 -6.57
N ASN A 108 -5.16 -13.14 -7.81
CA ASN A 108 -4.41 -13.86 -8.85
C ASN A 108 -2.89 -13.80 -8.62
N TYR A 109 -2.42 -12.88 -7.79
CA TYR A 109 -1.00 -12.67 -7.54
C TYR A 109 -0.53 -13.20 -6.17
N VAL A 110 -1.46 -13.62 -5.31
CA VAL A 110 -1.13 -14.04 -3.94
C VAL A 110 -0.11 -15.16 -3.92
N ASP A 111 -0.32 -16.20 -4.72
CA ASP A 111 0.57 -17.38 -4.73
C ASP A 111 1.97 -17.02 -5.22
N ILE A 112 2.08 -16.18 -6.25
CA ILE A 112 3.36 -15.72 -6.80
C ILE A 112 4.13 -14.95 -5.74
N PHE A 113 3.47 -14.04 -5.05
CA PHE A 113 4.09 -13.23 -4.02
C PHE A 113 4.50 -14.04 -2.80
N LYS A 114 3.67 -14.98 -2.36
CA LYS A 114 3.99 -15.88 -1.25
C LYS A 114 5.20 -16.76 -1.54
N LYS A 115 5.34 -17.25 -2.77
CA LYS A 115 6.53 -18.01 -3.18
C LYS A 115 7.80 -17.19 -3.06
N HIS A 116 7.76 -15.91 -3.46
CA HIS A 116 8.89 -15.00 -3.30
C HIS A 116 9.27 -14.83 -1.82
N ILE A 117 8.28 -14.60 -0.97
CA ILE A 117 8.52 -14.42 0.47
C ILE A 117 9.15 -15.68 1.08
N GLU A 118 8.65 -16.86 0.71
CA GLU A 118 9.24 -18.13 1.18
C GLU A 118 10.68 -18.30 0.71
N ALA A 119 10.96 -17.96 -0.55
CA ALA A 119 12.33 -18.03 -1.09
C ALA A 119 13.27 -17.10 -0.34
N VAL A 120 12.86 -15.88 -0.04
CA VAL A 120 13.65 -14.91 0.73
C VAL A 120 13.93 -15.44 2.14
N LYS A 121 12.94 -16.01 2.81
CA LYS A 121 13.10 -16.59 4.15
C LYS A 121 14.11 -17.74 4.19
N LYS A 122 14.21 -18.49 3.12
CA LYS A 122 15.18 -19.59 2.98
C LYS A 122 16.57 -19.12 2.56
N GLY A 123 16.78 -17.79 2.45
CA GLY A 123 18.04 -17.22 2.01
C GLY A 123 18.31 -17.34 0.52
N GLY A 124 17.31 -17.79 -0.25
CA GLY A 124 17.40 -17.87 -1.71
C GLY A 124 16.77 -16.65 -2.36
N PHE A 125 17.50 -16.02 -3.25
CA PHE A 125 16.97 -14.91 -4.05
C PHE A 125 17.55 -14.94 -5.44
#